data_836722cf0b35903726dfdc62423b211f
#
_entry.id   836722cf0b35903726dfdc62423b211f
#
_cell.length_a   1.000
_cell.length_b   1.000
_cell.length_c   1.000
_cell.angle_alpha   90.00
_cell.angle_beta   90.00
_cell.angle_gamma   90.00
#
_symmetry.space_group_name_H-M   'P 1'
#
loop_
_entity.id
_entity.type
_entity.pdbx_description
1 polymer ?
#
loop_
_entity_poly.entity_id
_entity_poly.type
_entity_poly.pdbx_seq_one_letter_code
_entity_poly.pdbx_strand_id
1 'polypeptide(L)'
;MDAIVAIAALPVTIAVLWLLLRSPVGRRLVAVPSDERWHEQATPTFGGVGIFAGFVGGVLLALAVGAVEWSGELGGILAGVTIVFVAGVADDLRHLSPIAKLAAQIAAAAIVLASGLNVEIVGNDFLAWAIGLLWLVGITNAFNLLDNMDGLAATLAVVSCGYFAIDALTEHQNETVLVLALALGLACAGFLPFNLRPRRGAVVFMGDSGAQLIGFGLASLALAASWTVAGTTVATILLPLLVLAIPILDTTLVTIARLVEKRPVTQGGRDHTSHRLVYYGLSETKAVLLLAIVSSAIGATALAYNVLDNGRLTAIGVLVTFVLLVQFGSFLSDLEERSRRGVEGPEPSLWRALVFEPRRLLEVFVDFVLICASFLAAYLLAVDGTGTDFERSVYLSALPILLASRYVFFVALGVYRRVWRFATARDVLPIGVGCLASSAIAYFVLIALRPIGSFPAVEIFVVDAILCTLLVGASRLTLRLLPEAQARRGHRRRVLIAGAGRAGRGLARELREGREARVVGFLDDNPRVRRRRILGISVVGSLDETDRAIASTRAEEVLVTIPAASQDRLDAVVQASEAAGVPCRIVRRHVEFSSPEPVEVAQP
;
A
#
# COMPACT_ATOMS: atom_id res chain seq x y z
N MET A 1 -11.71 32.57 21.23
CA MET A 1 -12.93 32.78 20.39
C MET A 1 -12.59 33.56 19.12
N ASP A 2 -11.54 34.35 19.14
CA ASP A 2 -11.23 35.30 18.06
C ASP A 2 -10.67 34.59 16.78
N ALA A 3 -10.10 33.40 16.91
CA ALA A 3 -9.69 32.58 15.78
C ALA A 3 -10.85 32.21 14.81
N ILE A 4 -12.10 32.26 15.26
CA ILE A 4 -13.31 32.07 14.44
C ILE A 4 -13.38 33.04 13.26
N VAL A 5 -12.71 34.18 13.34
CA VAL A 5 -12.65 35.17 12.26
C VAL A 5 -12.03 34.59 10.98
N ALA A 6 -11.15 33.60 11.10
CA ALA A 6 -10.60 32.88 9.96
C ALA A 6 -11.69 32.18 9.09
N ILE A 7 -12.93 32.03 9.60
CA ILE A 7 -14.09 31.54 8.82
C ILE A 7 -14.35 32.44 7.59
N ALA A 8 -13.94 33.70 7.62
CA ALA A 8 -14.01 34.59 6.47
C ALA A 8 -13.29 34.05 5.21
N ALA A 9 -12.36 33.12 5.35
CA ALA A 9 -11.69 32.46 4.22
C ALA A 9 -12.69 31.81 3.24
N LEU A 10 -13.75 31.17 3.75
CA LEU A 10 -14.75 30.52 2.93
C LEU A 10 -15.52 31.49 2.02
N PRO A 11 -16.23 32.55 2.52
CA PRO A 11 -16.92 33.48 1.68
C PRO A 11 -15.97 34.29 0.77
N VAL A 12 -14.74 34.58 1.19
CA VAL A 12 -13.74 35.25 0.35
C VAL A 12 -13.38 34.38 -0.87
N THR A 13 -13.09 33.08 -0.64
CA THR A 13 -12.82 32.14 -1.75
C THR A 13 -13.99 32.08 -2.72
N ILE A 14 -15.23 31.91 -2.23
CA ILE A 14 -16.43 31.86 -3.07
C ILE A 14 -16.59 33.15 -3.86
N ALA A 15 -16.45 34.31 -3.23
CA ALA A 15 -16.60 35.61 -3.87
C ALA A 15 -15.56 35.84 -4.97
N VAL A 16 -14.29 35.54 -4.70
CA VAL A 16 -13.18 35.67 -5.66
C VAL A 16 -13.41 34.75 -6.87
N LEU A 17 -13.74 33.49 -6.65
CA LEU A 17 -14.01 32.54 -7.74
C LEU A 17 -15.23 32.95 -8.58
N TRP A 18 -16.28 33.41 -7.93
CA TRP A 18 -17.48 33.88 -8.65
C TRP A 18 -17.21 35.15 -9.48
N LEU A 19 -16.39 36.09 -8.96
CA LEU A 19 -15.96 37.27 -9.69
C LEU A 19 -15.07 36.90 -10.89
N LEU A 20 -14.10 35.99 -10.69
CA LEU A 20 -13.21 35.52 -11.76
C LEU A 20 -14.00 34.80 -12.88
N LEU A 21 -14.98 33.97 -12.55
CA LEU A 21 -15.83 33.31 -13.55
C LEU A 21 -16.59 34.29 -14.44
N ARG A 22 -16.94 35.47 -13.90
CA ARG A 22 -17.63 36.54 -14.64
C ARG A 22 -16.71 37.50 -15.35
N SER A 23 -15.41 37.48 -15.02
CA SER A 23 -14.42 38.40 -15.56
C SER A 23 -13.90 37.96 -16.94
N PRO A 24 -13.44 38.89 -17.77
CA PRO A 24 -12.73 38.57 -19.02
C PRO A 24 -11.41 37.82 -18.78
N VAL A 25 -10.78 38.01 -17.59
CA VAL A 25 -9.52 37.38 -17.21
C VAL A 25 -9.72 35.88 -17.01
N GLY A 26 -10.79 35.47 -16.34
CA GLY A 26 -11.10 34.05 -16.11
C GLY A 26 -11.34 33.26 -17.42
N ARG A 27 -11.75 33.93 -18.49
CA ARG A 27 -11.94 33.31 -19.82
C ARG A 27 -10.62 33.06 -20.57
N ARG A 28 -9.50 33.64 -20.12
CA ARG A 28 -8.18 33.46 -20.76
C ARG A 28 -7.33 32.38 -20.11
N LEU A 29 -7.64 32.03 -18.87
CA LEU A 29 -6.93 31.00 -18.07
C LEU A 29 -7.70 29.67 -18.17
N VAL A 30 -7.56 28.99 -19.29
CA VAL A 30 -8.34 27.78 -19.58
C VAL A 30 -7.42 26.63 -19.95
N ALA A 31 -7.55 25.50 -19.26
CA ALA A 31 -6.89 24.25 -19.64
C ALA A 31 -7.56 23.67 -20.89
N VAL A 32 -6.77 23.41 -21.92
CA VAL A 32 -7.23 22.73 -23.13
C VAL A 32 -7.26 21.22 -22.87
N PRO A 33 -8.30 20.49 -23.33
CA PRO A 33 -8.34 19.04 -23.23
C PRO A 33 -7.10 18.39 -23.85
N SER A 34 -6.52 17.41 -23.17
CA SER A 34 -5.43 16.58 -23.68
C SER A 34 -5.73 15.11 -23.42
N ASP A 35 -5.15 14.20 -24.23
CA ASP A 35 -5.35 12.74 -24.11
C ASP A 35 -4.92 12.16 -22.76
N GLU A 36 -4.12 12.91 -22.00
CA GLU A 36 -3.66 12.52 -20.65
C GLU A 36 -4.65 12.90 -19.55
N ARG A 37 -5.66 13.73 -19.83
CA ARG A 37 -6.66 14.23 -18.89
C ARG A 37 -8.04 13.70 -19.22
N TRP A 38 -8.89 13.52 -18.20
CA TRP A 38 -10.26 12.99 -18.36
C TRP A 38 -11.27 14.01 -18.88
N HIS A 39 -10.89 15.27 -19.06
CA HIS A 39 -11.81 16.36 -19.35
C HIS A 39 -12.04 16.53 -20.83
N GLU A 40 -13.31 16.48 -21.22
CA GLU A 40 -13.77 16.72 -22.61
C GLU A 40 -14.02 18.22 -22.91
N GLN A 41 -14.06 19.06 -21.87
CA GLN A 41 -14.36 20.49 -22.02
C GLN A 41 -13.21 21.36 -21.49
N ALA A 42 -13.03 22.49 -22.16
CA ALA A 42 -12.06 23.51 -21.75
C ALA A 42 -12.53 24.16 -20.44
N THR A 43 -11.79 23.92 -19.33
CA THR A 43 -12.16 24.37 -17.97
C THR A 43 -11.13 25.35 -17.42
N PRO A 44 -11.57 26.48 -16.82
CA PRO A 44 -10.67 27.45 -16.19
C PRO A 44 -9.83 26.87 -15.06
N THR A 45 -8.55 27.29 -14.94
CA THR A 45 -7.56 26.77 -13.97
C THR A 45 -7.18 27.78 -12.87
N PHE A 46 -8.05 28.68 -12.51
CA PHE A 46 -7.77 29.71 -11.52
C PHE A 46 -8.28 29.39 -10.10
N GLY A 47 -8.61 28.14 -9.81
CA GLY A 47 -9.07 27.72 -8.49
C GLY A 47 -8.10 28.05 -7.37
N GLY A 48 -6.78 27.89 -7.64
CA GLY A 48 -5.73 28.27 -6.72
C GLY A 48 -5.72 29.74 -6.33
N VAL A 49 -6.13 30.64 -7.23
CA VAL A 49 -6.23 32.09 -6.92
C VAL A 49 -7.33 32.35 -5.88
N GLY A 50 -8.46 31.65 -6.00
CA GLY A 50 -9.53 31.75 -5.01
C GLY A 50 -9.12 31.21 -3.63
N ILE A 51 -8.44 30.05 -3.62
CA ILE A 51 -7.96 29.41 -2.38
C ILE A 51 -6.89 30.30 -1.72
N PHE A 52 -5.95 30.84 -2.48
CA PHE A 52 -4.93 31.75 -1.97
C PHE A 52 -5.53 33.02 -1.36
N ALA A 53 -6.47 33.66 -2.08
CA ALA A 53 -7.13 34.86 -1.59
C ALA A 53 -7.93 34.60 -0.30
N GLY A 54 -8.63 33.45 -0.22
CA GLY A 54 -9.35 33.04 0.98
C GLY A 54 -8.41 32.76 2.15
N PHE A 55 -7.35 31.98 1.92
CA PHE A 55 -6.36 31.62 2.94
C PHE A 55 -5.67 32.88 3.49
N VAL A 56 -5.05 33.68 2.63
CA VAL A 56 -4.35 34.90 3.06
C VAL A 56 -5.32 35.91 3.66
N GLY A 57 -6.52 36.08 3.07
CA GLY A 57 -7.54 36.98 3.59
C GLY A 57 -8.02 36.58 4.98
N GLY A 58 -8.21 35.29 5.26
CA GLY A 58 -8.57 34.77 6.57
C GLY A 58 -7.47 35.01 7.62
N VAL A 59 -6.21 34.74 7.25
CA VAL A 59 -5.05 34.99 8.15
C VAL A 59 -4.87 36.48 8.42
N LEU A 60 -4.91 37.33 7.39
CA LEU A 60 -4.76 38.79 7.57
C LEU A 60 -5.89 39.38 8.41
N LEU A 61 -7.11 38.88 8.28
CA LEU A 61 -8.22 39.31 9.11
C LEU A 61 -8.02 38.88 10.58
N ALA A 62 -7.54 37.68 10.81
CA ALA A 62 -7.22 37.20 12.17
C ALA A 62 -6.11 38.05 12.82
N LEU A 63 -5.08 38.42 12.06
CA LEU A 63 -4.05 39.37 12.51
C LEU A 63 -4.64 40.76 12.84
N ALA A 64 -5.54 41.27 11.99
CA ALA A 64 -6.13 42.59 12.15
C ALA A 64 -7.00 42.71 13.38
N VAL A 65 -7.65 41.63 13.81
CA VAL A 65 -8.48 41.61 15.03
C VAL A 65 -7.71 41.17 16.28
N GLY A 66 -6.41 40.85 16.14
CA GLY A 66 -5.56 40.41 17.25
C GLY A 66 -5.81 38.97 17.69
N ALA A 67 -6.46 38.13 16.86
CA ALA A 67 -6.67 36.71 17.13
C ALA A 67 -5.35 35.89 17.03
N VAL A 68 -4.38 36.41 16.34
CA VAL A 68 -3.02 35.85 16.21
C VAL A 68 -2.03 37.00 16.22
N GLU A 69 -0.90 36.83 16.87
CA GLU A 69 0.20 37.78 16.83
C GLU A 69 1.15 37.47 15.66
N TRP A 70 1.76 38.54 15.11
CA TRP A 70 2.77 38.36 14.09
C TRP A 70 4.03 37.72 14.67
N SER A 71 4.45 36.58 14.12
CA SER A 71 5.70 35.92 14.47
C SER A 71 6.59 35.72 13.23
N GLY A 72 7.88 35.47 13.45
CA GLY A 72 8.79 35.10 12.36
C GLY A 72 8.32 33.85 11.61
N GLU A 73 7.83 32.86 12.35
CA GLU A 73 7.31 31.60 11.81
C GLU A 73 6.09 31.81 10.91
N LEU A 74 5.11 32.59 11.37
CA LEU A 74 3.93 32.94 10.59
C LEU A 74 4.34 33.69 9.31
N GLY A 75 5.29 34.63 9.42
CA GLY A 75 5.87 35.34 8.27
C GLY A 75 6.55 34.40 7.29
N GLY A 76 7.32 33.43 7.78
CA GLY A 76 7.96 32.38 7.00
C GLY A 76 6.96 31.50 6.25
N ILE A 77 5.89 31.05 6.91
CA ILE A 77 4.82 30.26 6.29
C ILE A 77 4.14 31.05 5.17
N LEU A 78 3.72 32.30 5.44
CA LEU A 78 3.05 33.14 4.45
C LEU A 78 3.95 33.45 3.25
N ALA A 79 5.23 33.70 3.48
CA ALA A 79 6.22 33.91 2.42
C ALA A 79 6.41 32.64 1.58
N GLY A 80 6.61 31.49 2.22
CA GLY A 80 6.77 30.20 1.55
C GLY A 80 5.55 29.82 0.71
N VAL A 81 4.35 29.91 1.30
CA VAL A 81 3.08 29.68 0.59
C VAL A 81 2.91 30.62 -0.60
N THR A 82 3.29 31.90 -0.45
CA THR A 82 3.21 32.88 -1.54
C THR A 82 4.18 32.53 -2.68
N ILE A 83 5.40 32.11 -2.37
CA ILE A 83 6.39 31.70 -3.38
C ILE A 83 5.91 30.51 -4.20
N VAL A 84 5.42 29.43 -3.52
CA VAL A 84 4.93 28.24 -4.24
C VAL A 84 3.65 28.54 -5.03
N PHE A 85 2.78 29.40 -4.50
CA PHE A 85 1.59 29.87 -5.22
C PHE A 85 1.97 30.64 -6.49
N VAL A 86 2.89 31.60 -6.41
CA VAL A 86 3.35 32.39 -7.57
C VAL A 86 4.05 31.49 -8.60
N ALA A 87 4.88 30.57 -8.14
CA ALA A 87 5.51 29.57 -9.02
C ALA A 87 4.47 28.68 -9.70
N GLY A 88 3.44 28.24 -8.97
CA GLY A 88 2.34 27.47 -9.53
C GLY A 88 1.51 28.27 -10.55
N VAL A 89 1.21 29.54 -10.30
CA VAL A 89 0.56 30.43 -11.29
C VAL A 89 1.44 30.59 -12.54
N ALA A 90 2.75 30.74 -12.36
CA ALA A 90 3.69 30.84 -13.49
C ALA A 90 3.70 29.54 -14.30
N ASP A 91 3.55 28.39 -13.64
CA ASP A 91 3.46 27.09 -14.30
C ASP A 91 2.12 26.91 -15.05
N ASP A 92 1.01 27.25 -14.43
CA ASP A 92 -0.32 27.23 -15.05
C ASP A 92 -0.36 28.11 -16.34
N LEU A 93 0.45 29.17 -16.39
CA LEU A 93 0.52 30.09 -17.51
C LEU A 93 1.56 29.73 -18.60
N ARG A 94 2.71 29.15 -18.20
CA ARG A 94 3.90 29.05 -19.08
C ARG A 94 4.55 27.66 -19.11
N HIS A 95 4.02 26.68 -18.39
CA HIS A 95 4.59 25.32 -18.24
C HIS A 95 6.09 25.35 -17.86
N LEU A 96 6.37 25.58 -16.60
CA LEU A 96 7.73 25.62 -16.06
C LEU A 96 8.40 24.24 -16.15
N SER A 97 9.72 24.25 -16.27
CA SER A 97 10.47 22.99 -16.17
C SER A 97 10.36 22.38 -14.77
N PRO A 98 10.40 21.05 -14.62
CA PRO A 98 10.36 20.39 -13.31
C PRO A 98 11.45 20.91 -12.35
N ILE A 99 12.63 21.27 -12.88
CA ILE A 99 13.74 21.83 -12.10
C ILE A 99 13.39 23.22 -11.55
N ALA A 100 12.72 24.07 -12.34
CA ALA A 100 12.31 25.40 -11.89
C ALA A 100 11.24 25.32 -10.78
N LYS A 101 10.28 24.41 -10.90
CA LYS A 101 9.29 24.14 -9.85
C LYS A 101 9.98 23.68 -8.56
N LEU A 102 10.87 22.70 -8.66
CA LEU A 102 11.60 22.18 -7.52
C LEU A 102 12.48 23.26 -6.85
N ALA A 103 13.13 24.10 -7.62
CA ALA A 103 13.94 25.20 -7.09
C ALA A 103 13.08 26.21 -6.30
N ALA A 104 11.89 26.55 -6.79
CA ALA A 104 10.95 27.43 -6.08
C ALA A 104 10.46 26.79 -4.77
N GLN A 105 10.14 25.49 -4.78
CA GLN A 105 9.73 24.74 -3.59
C GLN A 105 10.87 24.66 -2.56
N ILE A 106 12.11 24.41 -2.98
CA ILE A 106 13.28 24.39 -2.09
C ILE A 106 13.51 25.77 -1.49
N ALA A 107 13.43 26.85 -2.28
CA ALA A 107 13.58 28.21 -1.77
C ALA A 107 12.49 28.56 -0.75
N ALA A 108 11.24 28.23 -1.02
CA ALA A 108 10.13 28.40 -0.09
C ALA A 108 10.35 27.62 1.21
N ALA A 109 10.75 26.34 1.11
CA ALA A 109 11.04 25.50 2.25
C ALA A 109 12.20 26.03 3.10
N ALA A 110 13.27 26.50 2.47
CA ALA A 110 14.41 27.11 3.16
C ALA A 110 13.99 28.37 3.95
N ILE A 111 13.07 29.18 3.43
CA ILE A 111 12.55 30.37 4.15
C ILE A 111 11.74 29.95 5.38
N VAL A 112 10.88 28.92 5.26
CA VAL A 112 10.11 28.39 6.40
C VAL A 112 11.03 27.84 7.47
N LEU A 113 12.01 27.03 7.10
CA LEU A 113 12.97 26.46 8.06
C LEU A 113 13.86 27.56 8.70
N ALA A 114 14.29 28.56 7.94
CA ALA A 114 15.06 29.69 8.46
C ALA A 114 14.25 30.61 9.39
N SER A 115 12.91 30.61 9.31
CA SER A 115 12.05 31.39 10.19
C SER A 115 11.89 30.79 11.60
N GLY A 116 12.46 29.60 11.85
CA GLY A 116 12.43 28.92 13.16
C GLY A 116 11.60 27.65 13.18
N LEU A 117 10.84 27.34 12.14
CA LEU A 117 10.06 26.11 12.05
C LEU A 117 10.95 24.91 11.71
N ASN A 118 11.60 24.35 12.71
CA ASN A 118 12.51 23.22 12.57
C ASN A 118 11.88 21.91 13.09
N VAL A 119 12.45 20.79 12.64
CA VAL A 119 12.11 19.46 13.16
C VAL A 119 12.87 19.25 14.48
N GLU A 120 12.32 19.71 15.61
CA GLU A 120 13.00 19.69 16.91
C GLU A 120 13.23 18.28 17.50
N ILE A 121 12.56 17.27 16.91
CA ILE A 121 12.71 15.86 17.31
C ILE A 121 14.11 15.33 17.02
N VAL A 122 14.85 15.99 16.13
CA VAL A 122 16.16 15.57 15.67
C VAL A 122 17.24 16.44 16.29
N GLY A 123 18.08 15.87 17.12
CA GLY A 123 19.17 16.59 17.81
C GLY A 123 20.34 17.04 16.93
N ASN A 124 20.27 16.82 15.61
CA ASN A 124 21.27 17.25 14.64
C ASN A 124 20.64 18.24 13.66
N ASP A 125 21.10 19.50 13.70
CA ASP A 125 20.53 20.59 12.89
C ASP A 125 20.56 20.32 11.38
N PHE A 126 21.64 19.75 10.86
CA PHE A 126 21.72 19.42 9.44
C PHE A 126 20.65 18.38 9.04
N LEU A 127 20.46 17.37 9.87
CA LEU A 127 19.48 16.33 9.62
C LEU A 127 18.05 16.86 9.80
N ALA A 128 17.81 17.72 10.81
CA ALA A 128 16.53 18.41 11.03
C ALA A 128 16.14 19.24 9.80
N TRP A 129 17.09 20.01 9.24
CA TRP A 129 16.91 20.77 8.03
C TRP A 129 16.64 19.88 6.81
N ALA A 130 17.40 18.79 6.65
CA ALA A 130 17.22 17.87 5.54
C ALA A 130 15.83 17.18 5.56
N ILE A 131 15.38 16.76 6.74
CA ILE A 131 14.05 16.16 6.94
C ILE A 131 12.96 17.20 6.72
N GLY A 132 13.09 18.41 7.26
CA GLY A 132 12.13 19.50 7.05
C GLY A 132 11.99 19.89 5.58
N LEU A 133 13.11 19.97 4.87
CA LEU A 133 13.14 20.24 3.43
C LEU A 133 12.43 19.12 2.64
N LEU A 134 12.78 17.86 2.93
CA LEU A 134 12.16 16.70 2.31
C LEU A 134 10.65 16.64 2.58
N TRP A 135 10.24 16.97 3.80
CA TRP A 135 8.84 17.03 4.20
C TRP A 135 8.08 18.11 3.42
N LEU A 136 8.53 19.36 3.46
CA LEU A 136 7.87 20.48 2.78
C LEU A 136 7.75 20.25 1.27
N VAL A 137 8.86 19.88 0.63
CA VAL A 137 8.88 19.61 -0.81
C VAL A 137 8.11 18.33 -1.15
N GLY A 138 8.26 17.27 -0.34
CA GLY A 138 7.61 15.99 -0.56
C GLY A 138 6.08 16.06 -0.50
N ILE A 139 5.53 16.69 0.54
CA ILE A 139 4.07 16.86 0.68
C ILE A 139 3.52 17.82 -0.38
N THR A 140 4.26 18.87 -0.74
CA THR A 140 3.87 19.78 -1.83
C THR A 140 3.70 19.01 -3.15
N ASN A 141 4.66 18.16 -3.50
CA ASN A 141 4.56 17.34 -4.70
C ASN A 141 3.50 16.24 -4.57
N ALA A 142 3.30 15.69 -3.38
CA ALA A 142 2.26 14.69 -3.15
C ALA A 142 0.86 15.25 -3.44
N PHE A 143 0.54 16.46 -2.97
CA PHE A 143 -0.73 17.12 -3.28
C PHE A 143 -0.84 17.55 -4.74
N ASN A 144 0.25 17.96 -5.35
CA ASN A 144 0.28 18.30 -6.78
C ASN A 144 -0.02 17.07 -7.66
N LEU A 145 0.53 15.91 -7.33
CA LEU A 145 0.24 14.64 -8.01
C LEU A 145 -1.16 14.11 -7.70
N LEU A 146 -1.68 14.39 -6.51
CA LEU A 146 -3.00 13.94 -6.06
C LEU A 146 -4.15 14.76 -6.67
N ASP A 147 -3.89 15.98 -7.17
CA ASP A 147 -4.86 16.82 -7.89
C ASP A 147 -5.13 16.30 -9.32
N ASN A 148 -5.44 15.01 -9.39
CA ASN A 148 -5.70 14.27 -10.62
C ASN A 148 -7.20 13.95 -10.82
N MET A 149 -8.07 14.34 -9.88
CA MET A 149 -9.51 14.08 -9.89
C MET A 149 -10.28 15.20 -9.19
N ASP A 150 -11.46 15.56 -9.76
CA ASP A 150 -12.29 16.64 -9.26
C ASP A 150 -12.61 16.51 -7.77
N GLY A 151 -12.23 17.52 -6.99
CA GLY A 151 -12.49 17.63 -5.55
C GLY A 151 -11.58 16.81 -4.64
N LEU A 152 -10.71 15.94 -5.15
CA LEU A 152 -9.92 15.02 -4.33
C LEU A 152 -8.96 15.77 -3.40
N ALA A 153 -8.05 16.56 -3.96
CA ALA A 153 -7.03 17.29 -3.18
C ALA A 153 -7.66 18.25 -2.18
N ALA A 154 -8.68 19.02 -2.60
CA ALA A 154 -9.37 19.96 -1.71
C ALA A 154 -10.15 19.25 -0.59
N THR A 155 -10.80 18.10 -0.85
CA THR A 155 -11.53 17.34 0.17
C THR A 155 -10.57 16.77 1.22
N LEU A 156 -9.44 16.19 0.80
CA LEU A 156 -8.44 15.70 1.73
C LEU A 156 -7.78 16.82 2.53
N ALA A 157 -7.58 18.00 1.92
CA ALA A 157 -7.10 19.18 2.63
C ALA A 157 -8.09 19.65 3.72
N VAL A 158 -9.40 19.67 3.42
CA VAL A 158 -10.43 19.99 4.42
C VAL A 158 -10.40 19.01 5.59
N VAL A 159 -10.30 17.70 5.32
CA VAL A 159 -10.19 16.67 6.36
C VAL A 159 -8.93 16.89 7.20
N SER A 160 -7.77 17.09 6.57
CA SER A 160 -6.49 17.29 7.26
C SER A 160 -6.51 18.55 8.13
N CYS A 161 -6.98 19.67 7.60
CA CYS A 161 -7.13 20.92 8.35
C CYS A 161 -8.08 20.76 9.55
N GLY A 162 -9.15 19.97 9.38
CA GLY A 162 -10.07 19.64 10.48
C GLY A 162 -9.36 18.97 11.64
N TYR A 163 -8.51 17.98 11.39
CA TYR A 163 -7.74 17.30 12.45
C TYR A 163 -6.70 18.21 13.09
N PHE A 164 -5.97 19.02 12.33
CA PHE A 164 -5.05 20.01 12.90
C PHE A 164 -5.79 21.07 13.74
N ALA A 165 -6.98 21.50 13.31
CA ALA A 165 -7.77 22.45 14.09
C ALA A 165 -8.27 21.83 15.40
N ILE A 166 -8.71 20.57 15.39
CA ILE A 166 -9.14 19.87 16.62
C ILE A 166 -7.95 19.69 17.56
N ASP A 167 -6.78 19.26 17.06
CA ASP A 167 -5.56 19.12 17.85
C ASP A 167 -5.16 20.45 18.50
N ALA A 168 -5.18 21.56 17.73
CA ALA A 168 -4.89 22.91 18.21
C ALA A 168 -5.92 23.47 19.22
N LEU A 169 -7.12 22.91 19.29
CA LEU A 169 -8.15 23.27 20.26
C LEU A 169 -8.08 22.44 21.53
N THR A 170 -7.55 21.20 21.45
CA THR A 170 -7.61 20.23 22.56
C THR A 170 -6.25 20.03 23.23
N GLU A 171 -5.33 19.35 22.56
CA GLU A 171 -4.09 18.85 23.18
C GLU A 171 -2.92 19.83 23.08
N HIS A 172 -2.71 20.41 21.91
CA HIS A 172 -1.61 21.32 21.64
C HIS A 172 -2.14 22.73 21.34
N GLN A 173 -2.73 23.37 22.36
CA GLN A 173 -3.35 24.67 22.19
C GLN A 173 -2.40 25.69 21.54
N ASN A 174 -2.68 25.98 20.25
CA ASN A 174 -1.89 26.91 19.45
C ASN A 174 -2.80 27.72 18.52
N GLU A 175 -2.99 28.99 18.85
CA GLU A 175 -3.89 29.88 18.09
C GLU A 175 -3.42 30.09 16.66
N THR A 176 -2.12 30.14 16.42
CA THR A 176 -1.55 30.27 15.05
C THR A 176 -1.89 29.06 14.20
N VAL A 177 -1.70 27.85 14.74
CA VAL A 177 -2.05 26.59 14.05
C VAL A 177 -3.55 26.54 13.78
N LEU A 178 -4.38 26.91 14.75
CA LEU A 178 -5.83 26.93 14.61
C LEU A 178 -6.28 27.88 13.49
N VAL A 179 -5.76 29.12 13.47
CA VAL A 179 -6.09 30.10 12.43
C VAL A 179 -5.65 29.64 11.05
N LEU A 180 -4.42 29.10 10.92
CA LEU A 180 -3.91 28.57 9.66
C LEU A 180 -4.74 27.39 9.16
N ALA A 181 -5.10 26.45 10.05
CA ALA A 181 -5.92 25.29 9.72
C ALA A 181 -7.33 25.70 9.28
N LEU A 182 -7.99 26.59 10.02
CA LEU A 182 -9.31 27.10 9.66
C LEU A 182 -9.28 27.89 8.34
N ALA A 183 -8.31 28.79 8.17
CA ALA A 183 -8.19 29.59 6.94
C ALA A 183 -7.97 28.71 5.71
N LEU A 184 -7.02 27.75 5.76
CA LEU A 184 -6.72 26.87 4.63
C LEU A 184 -7.87 25.88 4.35
N GLY A 185 -8.39 25.23 5.40
CA GLY A 185 -9.47 24.27 5.26
C GLY A 185 -10.76 24.89 4.72
N LEU A 186 -11.13 26.08 5.21
CA LEU A 186 -12.32 26.79 4.76
C LEU A 186 -12.14 27.43 3.38
N ALA A 187 -10.94 27.85 3.01
CA ALA A 187 -10.64 28.26 1.64
C ALA A 187 -10.83 27.08 0.67
N CYS A 188 -10.33 25.89 1.03
CA CYS A 188 -10.55 24.66 0.25
C CYS A 188 -12.06 24.29 0.20
N ALA A 189 -12.77 24.38 1.31
CA ALA A 189 -14.22 24.15 1.37
C ALA A 189 -14.99 25.13 0.48
N GLY A 190 -14.57 26.40 0.42
CA GLY A 190 -15.14 27.42 -0.47
C GLY A 190 -14.90 27.13 -1.97
N PHE A 191 -13.83 26.41 -2.32
CA PHE A 191 -13.53 25.98 -3.67
C PHE A 191 -14.37 24.75 -4.12
N LEU A 192 -14.68 23.81 -3.19
CA LEU A 192 -15.38 22.56 -3.53
C LEU A 192 -16.68 22.73 -4.34
N PRO A 193 -17.57 23.70 -4.09
CA PRO A 193 -18.81 23.88 -4.88
C PRO A 193 -18.56 24.16 -6.38
N PHE A 194 -17.37 24.64 -6.74
CA PHE A 194 -16.98 24.92 -8.12
C PHE A 194 -16.27 23.74 -8.78
N ASN A 195 -15.65 22.86 -8.00
CA ASN A 195 -14.84 21.76 -8.50
C ASN A 195 -15.51 20.39 -8.31
N LEU A 196 -15.95 20.03 -7.11
CA LEU A 196 -16.63 18.76 -6.82
C LEU A 196 -18.13 18.87 -7.15
N ARG A 197 -18.50 18.58 -8.38
CA ARG A 197 -19.88 18.68 -8.86
C ARG A 197 -20.38 17.35 -9.44
N PRO A 198 -21.01 16.50 -8.62
CA PRO A 198 -21.48 15.20 -9.07
C PRO A 198 -22.34 15.31 -10.35
N ARG A 199 -22.02 14.52 -11.36
CA ARG A 199 -22.72 14.43 -12.67
C ARG A 199 -22.62 15.67 -13.59
N ARG A 200 -21.98 16.78 -13.18
CA ARG A 200 -21.93 18.01 -13.98
C ARG A 200 -20.51 18.42 -14.39
N GLY A 201 -19.48 17.76 -13.82
CA GLY A 201 -18.06 18.13 -14.00
C GLY A 201 -17.69 19.46 -13.34
N ALA A 202 -16.40 19.69 -13.14
CA ALA A 202 -15.87 20.90 -12.54
C ALA A 202 -16.12 22.14 -13.42
N VAL A 203 -16.40 23.28 -12.80
CA VAL A 203 -16.49 24.59 -13.46
C VAL A 203 -15.14 25.30 -13.41
N VAL A 204 -14.33 24.99 -12.39
CA VAL A 204 -12.98 25.56 -12.19
C VAL A 204 -12.08 24.45 -11.67
N PHE A 205 -10.92 24.30 -12.30
CA PHE A 205 -9.84 23.44 -11.79
C PHE A 205 -8.96 24.20 -10.81
N MET A 206 -8.35 23.45 -9.90
CA MET A 206 -7.45 23.99 -8.90
C MET A 206 -6.17 24.58 -9.53
N GLY A 207 -5.60 23.88 -10.51
CA GLY A 207 -4.32 24.20 -11.14
C GLY A 207 -3.13 23.89 -10.24
N ASP A 208 -1.93 23.94 -10.82
CA ASP A 208 -0.68 23.73 -10.10
C ASP A 208 -0.48 24.76 -8.97
N SER A 209 -1.00 25.98 -9.18
CA SER A 209 -0.99 27.04 -8.17
C SER A 209 -1.75 26.66 -6.89
N GLY A 210 -2.91 26.06 -7.02
CA GLY A 210 -3.72 25.64 -5.86
C GLY A 210 -3.20 24.37 -5.21
N ALA A 211 -2.83 23.38 -6.01
CA ALA A 211 -2.34 22.10 -5.50
C ALA A 211 -1.03 22.25 -4.71
N GLN A 212 -0.06 23.03 -5.23
CA GLN A 212 1.19 23.31 -4.52
C GLN A 212 0.97 24.16 -3.26
N LEU A 213 0.09 25.16 -3.31
CA LEU A 213 -0.29 25.98 -2.18
C LEU A 213 -0.86 25.11 -1.04
N ILE A 214 -1.80 24.23 -1.34
CA ILE A 214 -2.41 23.33 -0.35
C ILE A 214 -1.37 22.40 0.25
N GLY A 215 -0.57 21.74 -0.59
CA GLY A 215 0.45 20.80 -0.13
C GLY A 215 1.48 21.48 0.77
N PHE A 216 1.99 22.65 0.36
CA PHE A 216 2.97 23.42 1.13
C PHE A 216 2.37 23.98 2.43
N GLY A 217 1.14 24.49 2.36
CA GLY A 217 0.41 24.99 3.53
C GLY A 217 0.18 23.91 4.57
N LEU A 218 -0.27 22.71 4.17
CA LEU A 218 -0.46 21.57 5.06
C LEU A 218 0.86 21.04 5.61
N ALA A 219 1.93 21.01 4.81
CA ALA A 219 3.24 20.60 5.29
C ALA A 219 3.79 21.57 6.34
N SER A 220 3.63 22.89 6.12
CA SER A 220 4.03 23.94 7.07
C SER A 220 3.17 23.89 8.35
N LEU A 221 1.87 23.68 8.20
CA LEU A 221 0.93 23.52 9.31
C LEU A 221 1.30 22.31 10.18
N ALA A 222 1.67 21.19 9.56
CA ALA A 222 2.13 20.00 10.25
C ALA A 222 3.43 20.23 11.05
N LEU A 223 4.38 20.99 10.51
CA LEU A 223 5.58 21.40 11.24
C LEU A 223 5.23 22.27 12.44
N ALA A 224 4.36 23.27 12.25
CA ALA A 224 3.96 24.19 13.32
C ALA A 224 3.13 23.49 14.43
N ALA A 225 2.31 22.50 14.07
CA ALA A 225 1.39 21.83 15.01
C ALA A 225 2.12 20.84 15.93
N SER A 226 3.05 20.05 15.42
CA SER A 226 3.50 18.85 16.13
C SER A 226 5.00 18.79 16.37
N TRP A 227 5.81 19.37 15.48
CA TRP A 227 7.25 19.15 15.51
C TRP A 227 8.05 20.21 16.27
N THR A 228 7.36 21.25 16.74
CA THR A 228 7.92 22.32 17.58
C THR A 228 7.66 22.10 19.08
N VAL A 229 6.80 21.14 19.45
CA VAL A 229 6.57 20.82 20.86
C VAL A 229 7.57 19.76 21.32
N ALA A 230 8.62 20.19 21.98
CA ALA A 230 9.65 19.35 22.58
C ALA A 230 9.09 18.46 23.71
N GLY A 231 8.38 17.43 23.35
CA GLY A 231 7.73 16.52 24.28
C GLY A 231 7.55 15.12 23.71
N THR A 232 8.64 14.40 23.56
CA THR A 232 8.85 12.95 23.76
C THR A 232 7.79 11.93 23.35
N THR A 233 6.83 12.19 22.50
CA THR A 233 5.85 11.16 22.17
C THR A 233 5.84 10.84 20.68
N VAL A 234 5.87 9.54 20.40
CA VAL A 234 5.58 8.96 19.05
C VAL A 234 4.30 9.56 18.46
N ALA A 235 3.39 10.04 19.30
CA ALA A 235 2.18 10.77 18.94
C ALA A 235 2.44 12.02 18.11
N THR A 236 3.41 12.81 18.49
CA THR A 236 3.76 14.07 17.84
C THR A 236 4.23 13.87 16.39
N ILE A 237 4.92 12.74 16.10
CA ILE A 237 5.31 12.36 14.73
C ILE A 237 4.15 11.71 13.98
N LEU A 238 3.30 10.95 14.69
CA LEU A 238 2.24 10.17 14.06
C LEU A 238 1.09 11.05 13.55
N LEU A 239 0.73 12.13 14.24
CA LEU A 239 -0.39 12.98 13.82
C LEU A 239 -0.23 13.50 12.38
N PRO A 240 0.86 14.20 12.00
CA PRO A 240 1.05 14.65 10.62
C PRO A 240 1.10 13.52 9.61
N LEU A 241 1.80 12.42 9.94
CA LEU A 241 1.93 11.27 9.05
C LEU A 241 0.60 10.57 8.80
N LEU A 242 -0.24 10.41 9.83
CA LEU A 242 -1.54 9.76 9.72
C LEU A 242 -2.57 10.69 9.05
N VAL A 243 -2.59 11.97 9.40
CA VAL A 243 -3.50 12.95 8.79
C VAL A 243 -3.21 13.14 7.29
N LEU A 244 -1.94 13.06 6.87
CA LEU A 244 -1.50 13.15 5.48
C LEU A 244 -1.20 11.76 4.85
N ALA A 245 -1.69 10.67 5.45
CA ALA A 245 -1.36 9.31 5.02
C ALA A 245 -1.77 9.01 3.58
N ILE A 246 -2.94 9.47 3.13
CA ILE A 246 -3.41 9.20 1.76
C ILE A 246 -2.52 9.84 0.70
N PRO A 247 -2.18 11.14 0.74
CA PRO A 247 -1.22 11.74 -0.20
C PRO A 247 0.15 11.07 -0.17
N ILE A 248 0.67 10.76 1.02
CA ILE A 248 1.98 10.10 1.19
C ILE A 248 1.96 8.70 0.55
N LEU A 249 0.94 7.90 0.82
CA LEU A 249 0.81 6.55 0.29
C LEU A 249 0.65 6.55 -1.23
N ASP A 250 -0.25 7.37 -1.76
CA ASP A 250 -0.49 7.44 -3.20
C ASP A 250 0.79 7.79 -3.96
N THR A 251 1.47 8.85 -3.54
CA THR A 251 2.73 9.29 -4.16
C THR A 251 3.84 8.24 -4.02
N THR A 252 3.96 7.62 -2.85
CA THR A 252 4.96 6.58 -2.59
C THR A 252 4.70 5.35 -3.46
N LEU A 253 3.45 4.87 -3.54
CA LEU A 253 3.08 3.71 -4.35
C LEU A 253 3.33 3.95 -5.84
N VAL A 254 2.93 5.12 -6.35
CA VAL A 254 3.17 5.50 -7.75
C VAL A 254 4.66 5.62 -8.04
N THR A 255 5.43 6.26 -7.16
CA THR A 255 6.88 6.41 -7.32
C THR A 255 7.58 5.06 -7.34
N ILE A 256 7.27 4.17 -6.39
CA ILE A 256 7.85 2.81 -6.34
C ILE A 256 7.47 2.02 -7.59
N ALA A 257 6.20 2.07 -8.01
CA ALA A 257 5.74 1.36 -9.19
C ALA A 257 6.51 1.82 -10.45
N ARG A 258 6.67 3.13 -10.64
CA ARG A 258 7.40 3.71 -11.78
C ARG A 258 8.89 3.35 -11.76
N LEU A 259 9.53 3.37 -10.59
CA LEU A 259 10.93 2.96 -10.45
C LEU A 259 11.13 1.48 -10.79
N VAL A 260 10.24 0.61 -10.32
CA VAL A 260 10.27 -0.84 -10.65
C VAL A 260 10.06 -1.07 -12.14
N GLU A 261 9.17 -0.30 -12.78
CA GLU A 261 8.89 -0.37 -14.22
C GLU A 261 9.92 0.38 -15.08
N LYS A 262 10.92 1.03 -14.47
CA LYS A 262 11.93 1.89 -15.13
C LYS A 262 11.29 3.03 -15.94
N ARG A 263 10.18 3.58 -15.45
CA ARG A 263 9.47 4.71 -16.03
C ARG A 263 9.88 6.02 -15.32
N PRO A 264 9.87 7.16 -16.03
CA PRO A 264 10.15 8.44 -15.40
C PRO A 264 9.15 8.76 -14.29
N VAL A 265 9.65 9.12 -13.10
CA VAL A 265 8.81 9.46 -11.94
C VAL A 265 8.01 10.74 -12.17
N THR A 266 8.55 11.66 -12.98
CA THR A 266 7.97 12.97 -13.28
C THR A 266 6.90 12.95 -14.37
N GLN A 267 6.70 11.83 -15.04
CA GLN A 267 5.69 11.73 -16.10
C GLN A 267 4.30 11.65 -15.50
N GLY A 268 3.34 12.44 -15.99
CA GLY A 268 1.92 12.30 -15.68
C GLY A 268 1.41 10.90 -16.03
N GLY A 269 0.40 10.39 -15.30
CA GLY A 269 -0.13 9.06 -15.58
C GLY A 269 -1.42 8.77 -14.82
N ARG A 270 -2.14 7.72 -15.25
CA ARG A 270 -3.39 7.25 -14.66
C ARG A 270 -3.18 6.12 -13.65
N ASP A 271 -1.99 6.05 -13.05
CA ASP A 271 -1.53 5.00 -12.14
C ASP A 271 -1.77 5.32 -10.64
N HIS A 272 -2.41 6.47 -10.37
CA HIS A 272 -2.80 6.88 -9.02
C HIS A 272 -3.95 6.06 -8.43
N THR A 273 -3.99 5.96 -7.11
CA THR A 273 -5.01 5.25 -6.33
C THR A 273 -6.44 5.66 -6.73
N SER A 274 -6.69 6.95 -6.91
CA SER A 274 -7.96 7.52 -7.33
C SER A 274 -8.43 6.98 -8.68
N HIS A 275 -7.55 6.97 -9.68
CA HIS A 275 -7.85 6.44 -11.01
C HIS A 275 -8.09 4.92 -10.99
N ARG A 276 -7.32 4.19 -10.19
CA ARG A 276 -7.52 2.75 -10.01
C ARG A 276 -8.92 2.45 -9.49
N LEU A 277 -9.41 3.20 -8.50
CA LEU A 277 -10.77 3.05 -7.98
C LEU A 277 -11.86 3.28 -9.04
N VAL A 278 -11.65 4.23 -9.97
CA VAL A 278 -12.59 4.48 -11.09
C VAL A 278 -12.54 3.36 -12.11
N TYR A 279 -11.37 2.82 -12.44
CA TYR A 279 -11.27 1.63 -13.32
C TYR A 279 -12.03 0.41 -12.78
N TYR A 280 -12.33 0.38 -11.47
CA TYR A 280 -13.12 -0.67 -10.80
C TYR A 280 -14.61 -0.36 -10.69
N GLY A 281 -15.11 0.59 -11.48
CA GLY A 281 -16.53 0.90 -11.56
C GLY A 281 -17.04 1.87 -10.50
N LEU A 282 -16.17 2.51 -9.69
CA LEU A 282 -16.60 3.62 -8.86
C LEU A 282 -16.74 4.88 -9.71
N SER A 283 -17.79 5.65 -9.48
CA SER A 283 -17.80 7.02 -10.00
C SER A 283 -16.74 7.86 -9.28
N GLU A 284 -16.17 8.87 -9.94
CA GLU A 284 -15.17 9.78 -9.38
C GLU A 284 -15.59 10.31 -8.00
N THR A 285 -16.83 10.78 -7.86
CA THR A 285 -17.35 11.26 -6.57
C THR A 285 -17.33 10.18 -5.48
N LYS A 286 -17.62 8.92 -5.83
CA LYS A 286 -17.55 7.81 -4.86
C LYS A 286 -16.10 7.47 -4.48
N ALA A 287 -15.16 7.58 -5.42
CA ALA A 287 -13.75 7.39 -5.15
C ALA A 287 -13.23 8.49 -4.20
N VAL A 288 -13.55 9.75 -4.46
CA VAL A 288 -13.22 10.88 -3.56
C VAL A 288 -13.81 10.68 -2.16
N LEU A 289 -15.10 10.32 -2.07
CA LEU A 289 -15.77 10.08 -0.78
C LEU A 289 -15.13 8.91 -0.01
N LEU A 290 -14.79 7.82 -0.70
CA LEU A 290 -14.11 6.68 -0.08
C LEU A 290 -12.75 7.09 0.48
N LEU A 291 -11.94 7.80 -0.29
CA LEU A 291 -10.63 8.28 0.15
C LEU A 291 -10.75 9.28 1.32
N ALA A 292 -11.76 10.14 1.30
CA ALA A 292 -12.06 11.05 2.41
C ALA A 292 -12.45 10.29 3.69
N ILE A 293 -13.30 9.25 3.57
CA ILE A 293 -13.68 8.39 4.71
C ILE A 293 -12.45 7.67 5.28
N VAL A 294 -11.62 7.09 4.41
CA VAL A 294 -10.37 6.41 4.84
C VAL A 294 -9.44 7.40 5.52
N SER A 295 -9.22 8.59 4.93
CA SER A 295 -8.39 9.66 5.53
C SER A 295 -8.95 10.09 6.88
N SER A 296 -10.28 10.26 6.99
CA SER A 296 -10.94 10.62 8.26
C SER A 296 -10.78 9.52 9.32
N ALA A 297 -10.93 8.26 8.95
CA ALA A 297 -10.74 7.15 9.88
C ALA A 297 -9.30 7.08 10.42
N ILE A 298 -8.31 7.32 9.52
CA ILE A 298 -6.90 7.36 9.90
C ILE A 298 -6.61 8.56 10.81
N GLY A 299 -7.10 9.75 10.47
CA GLY A 299 -6.96 10.96 11.26
C GLY A 299 -7.63 10.85 12.65
N ALA A 300 -8.81 10.21 12.71
CA ALA A 300 -9.48 9.93 13.98
C ALA A 300 -8.64 9.03 14.89
N THR A 301 -7.89 8.08 14.33
CA THR A 301 -6.97 7.24 15.12
C THR A 301 -5.84 8.08 15.74
N ALA A 302 -5.29 9.04 14.98
CA ALA A 302 -4.26 9.94 15.46
C ALA A 302 -4.78 10.83 16.63
N LEU A 303 -5.99 11.36 16.47
CA LEU A 303 -6.62 12.19 17.50
C LEU A 303 -7.00 11.39 18.75
N ALA A 304 -7.54 10.18 18.59
CA ALA A 304 -7.89 9.29 19.71
C ALA A 304 -6.65 8.96 20.56
N TYR A 305 -5.48 8.93 19.95
CA TYR A 305 -4.23 8.78 20.68
C TYR A 305 -3.98 9.93 21.66
N ASN A 306 -4.09 11.14 21.19
CA ASN A 306 -3.80 12.31 21.99
C ASN A 306 -4.84 12.48 23.11
N VAL A 307 -6.14 12.30 22.81
CA VAL A 307 -7.25 12.56 23.73
C VAL A 307 -7.44 11.49 24.80
N LEU A 308 -7.17 10.21 24.50
CA LEU A 308 -7.53 9.11 25.40
C LEU A 308 -6.43 8.73 26.40
N ASP A 309 -5.20 9.26 26.25
CA ASP A 309 -4.00 8.96 27.07
C ASP A 309 -3.87 7.46 27.44
N ASN A 310 -4.39 6.61 26.56
CA ASN A 310 -4.46 5.16 26.76
C ASN A 310 -3.63 4.43 25.70
N GLY A 311 -2.36 4.19 26.00
CA GLY A 311 -1.42 3.56 25.08
C GLY A 311 -1.88 2.20 24.50
N ARG A 312 -2.81 1.49 25.16
CA ARG A 312 -3.36 0.22 24.64
C ARG A 312 -4.38 0.45 23.53
N LEU A 313 -5.32 1.39 23.72
CA LEU A 313 -6.31 1.77 22.70
C LEU A 313 -5.62 2.36 21.47
N THR A 314 -4.58 3.12 21.70
CA THR A 314 -3.75 3.67 20.62
C THR A 314 -3.05 2.59 19.83
N ALA A 315 -2.36 1.67 20.48
CA ALA A 315 -1.69 0.56 19.80
C ALA A 315 -2.70 -0.23 18.94
N ILE A 316 -3.92 -0.42 19.43
CA ILE A 316 -5.01 -1.06 18.67
C ILE A 316 -5.43 -0.17 17.49
N GLY A 317 -5.62 1.13 17.69
CA GLY A 317 -6.01 2.06 16.63
C GLY A 317 -4.96 2.18 15.52
N VAL A 318 -3.69 2.33 15.88
CA VAL A 318 -2.55 2.33 14.94
C VAL A 318 -2.48 1.01 14.19
N LEU A 319 -2.67 -0.11 14.89
CA LEU A 319 -2.72 -1.44 14.28
C LEU A 319 -3.86 -1.55 13.26
N VAL A 320 -5.07 -1.19 13.65
CA VAL A 320 -6.26 -1.27 12.76
C VAL A 320 -6.06 -0.38 11.54
N THR A 321 -5.62 0.86 11.73
CA THR A 321 -5.31 1.79 10.64
C THR A 321 -4.26 1.23 9.72
N PHE A 322 -3.19 0.68 10.28
CA PHE A 322 -2.09 0.12 9.52
C PHE A 322 -2.52 -1.12 8.73
N VAL A 323 -3.28 -2.03 9.34
CA VAL A 323 -3.87 -3.19 8.66
C VAL A 323 -4.78 -2.74 7.52
N LEU A 324 -5.60 -1.72 7.72
CA LEU A 324 -6.47 -1.17 6.68
C LEU A 324 -5.65 -0.55 5.53
N LEU A 325 -4.55 0.15 5.81
CA LEU A 325 -3.67 0.72 4.79
C LEU A 325 -2.95 -0.37 3.98
N VAL A 326 -2.43 -1.40 4.62
CA VAL A 326 -1.79 -2.54 3.94
C VAL A 326 -2.81 -3.31 3.09
N GLN A 327 -4.03 -3.52 3.60
CA GLN A 327 -5.11 -4.14 2.85
C GLN A 327 -5.50 -3.31 1.64
N PHE A 328 -5.61 -2.01 1.81
CA PHE A 328 -5.92 -1.10 0.72
C PHE A 328 -4.82 -1.09 -0.34
N GLY A 329 -3.55 -1.03 0.06
CA GLY A 329 -2.40 -1.13 -0.86
C GLY A 329 -2.34 -2.48 -1.59
N SER A 330 -2.57 -3.59 -0.89
CA SER A 330 -2.60 -4.93 -1.49
C SER A 330 -3.78 -5.10 -2.46
N PHE A 331 -4.96 -4.59 -2.09
CA PHE A 331 -6.13 -4.55 -2.95
C PHE A 331 -5.84 -3.80 -4.25
N LEU A 332 -5.28 -2.60 -4.18
CA LEU A 332 -4.93 -1.81 -5.35
C LEU A 332 -3.93 -2.53 -6.27
N SER A 333 -3.00 -3.27 -5.69
CA SER A 333 -2.00 -4.02 -6.43
C SER A 333 -2.56 -5.24 -7.17
N ASP A 334 -3.47 -6.00 -6.53
CA ASP A 334 -4.14 -7.16 -7.18
C ASP A 334 -5.01 -6.73 -8.35
N LEU A 335 -5.59 -5.56 -8.23
CA LEU A 335 -6.44 -4.97 -9.23
C LEU A 335 -5.63 -4.65 -10.49
N GLU A 336 -4.42 -4.10 -10.34
CA GLU A 336 -3.53 -3.81 -11.46
C GLU A 336 -3.13 -5.08 -12.22
N GLU A 337 -2.87 -6.17 -11.53
CA GLU A 337 -2.48 -7.43 -12.16
C GLU A 337 -3.64 -8.07 -12.95
N ARG A 338 -4.89 -7.94 -12.48
CA ARG A 338 -6.09 -8.39 -13.21
C ARG A 338 -6.32 -7.58 -14.49
N SER A 339 -6.20 -6.24 -14.40
CA SER A 339 -6.33 -5.34 -15.56
C SER A 339 -5.29 -5.66 -16.65
N ARG A 340 -4.05 -5.93 -16.25
CA ARG A 340 -2.98 -6.33 -17.20
C ARG A 340 -3.23 -7.68 -17.88
N ARG A 341 -3.97 -8.59 -17.22
CA ARG A 341 -4.26 -9.94 -17.75
C ARG A 341 -5.51 -10.02 -18.61
N GLY A 342 -6.26 -8.92 -18.80
CA GLY A 342 -7.48 -8.89 -19.61
C GLY A 342 -8.56 -9.86 -19.12
N VAL A 343 -8.60 -10.18 -17.82
CA VAL A 343 -9.60 -11.10 -17.26
C VAL A 343 -10.91 -10.33 -17.10
N GLU A 344 -11.79 -10.45 -18.10
CA GLU A 344 -13.19 -10.05 -18.01
C GLU A 344 -13.91 -11.05 -17.10
N GLY A 345 -14.14 -10.68 -15.85
CA GLY A 345 -14.93 -11.43 -14.88
C GLY A 345 -15.91 -10.49 -14.18
N PRO A 346 -16.99 -11.01 -13.53
CA PRO A 346 -17.94 -10.17 -12.82
C PRO A 346 -17.21 -9.26 -11.82
N GLU A 347 -17.53 -7.96 -11.87
CA GLU A 347 -16.92 -6.93 -11.03
C GLU A 347 -17.01 -7.33 -9.55
N PRO A 348 -15.89 -7.47 -8.86
CA PRO A 348 -15.93 -7.71 -7.43
C PRO A 348 -16.50 -6.46 -6.76
N SER A 349 -17.62 -6.58 -6.05
CA SER A 349 -18.10 -5.45 -5.27
C SER A 349 -17.01 -5.06 -4.27
N LEU A 350 -16.74 -3.76 -4.13
CA LEU A 350 -15.73 -3.20 -3.20
C LEU A 350 -15.86 -3.78 -1.78
N TRP A 351 -17.08 -4.01 -1.32
CA TRP A 351 -17.37 -4.66 -0.04
C TRP A 351 -16.89 -6.12 0.00
N ARG A 352 -17.00 -6.88 -1.08
CA ARG A 352 -16.46 -8.24 -1.14
C ARG A 352 -14.92 -8.25 -1.13
N ALA A 353 -14.28 -7.31 -1.83
CA ALA A 353 -12.82 -7.23 -1.87
C ALA A 353 -12.20 -6.74 -0.54
N LEU A 354 -12.83 -5.75 0.12
CA LEU A 354 -12.38 -5.23 1.43
C LEU A 354 -12.70 -6.15 2.60
N VAL A 355 -13.85 -6.87 2.57
CA VAL A 355 -14.36 -7.64 3.71
C VAL A 355 -14.13 -9.15 3.55
N PHE A 356 -13.94 -9.68 2.33
CA PHE A 356 -14.02 -11.12 2.05
C PHE A 356 -12.73 -11.83 1.62
N GLU A 357 -11.54 -11.26 1.88
CA GLU A 357 -10.34 -12.11 1.98
C GLU A 357 -9.86 -12.22 3.44
N PRO A 358 -10.61 -12.93 4.31
CA PRO A 358 -10.25 -13.08 5.73
C PRO A 358 -8.88 -13.74 5.92
N ARG A 359 -8.39 -14.44 4.89
CA ARG A 359 -7.05 -15.02 4.88
C ARG A 359 -5.95 -13.97 4.87
N ARG A 360 -6.07 -12.91 4.07
CA ARG A 360 -5.04 -11.84 4.01
C ARG A 360 -5.05 -11.00 5.26
N LEU A 361 -6.25 -10.66 5.78
CA LEU A 361 -6.38 -10.00 7.08
C LEU A 361 -5.71 -10.81 8.18
N LEU A 362 -5.95 -12.12 8.20
CA LEU A 362 -5.32 -13.01 9.16
C LEU A 362 -3.79 -13.08 8.97
N GLU A 363 -3.29 -13.12 7.73
CA GLU A 363 -1.85 -13.12 7.44
C GLU A 363 -1.18 -11.84 7.94
N VAL A 364 -1.75 -10.67 7.65
CA VAL A 364 -1.24 -9.37 8.12
C VAL A 364 -1.29 -9.28 9.64
N PHE A 365 -2.39 -9.73 10.25
CA PHE A 365 -2.52 -9.75 11.71
C PHE A 365 -1.52 -10.71 12.38
N VAL A 366 -1.34 -11.91 11.82
CA VAL A 366 -0.34 -12.86 12.30
C VAL A 366 1.06 -12.28 12.20
N ASP A 367 1.39 -11.63 11.07
CA ASP A 367 2.68 -10.97 10.90
C ASP A 367 2.90 -9.87 11.95
N PHE A 368 1.86 -9.07 12.25
CA PHE A 368 1.94 -8.08 13.33
C PHE A 368 2.32 -8.72 14.67
N VAL A 369 1.60 -9.77 15.05
CA VAL A 369 1.90 -10.49 16.31
C VAL A 369 3.31 -11.05 16.30
N LEU A 370 3.74 -11.64 15.18
CA LEU A 370 5.08 -12.22 15.05
C LEU A 370 6.18 -11.16 15.06
N ILE A 371 5.97 -10.00 14.44
CA ILE A 371 6.92 -8.87 14.47
C ILE A 371 7.04 -8.32 15.90
N CYS A 372 5.93 -8.09 16.58
CA CYS A 372 5.96 -7.65 17.98
C CYS A 372 6.64 -8.67 18.89
N ALA A 373 6.32 -9.96 18.72
CA ALA A 373 6.89 -11.04 19.49
C ALA A 373 8.39 -11.21 19.23
N SER A 374 8.86 -11.10 17.98
CA SER A 374 10.27 -11.20 17.64
C SER A 374 11.08 -10.06 18.26
N PHE A 375 10.56 -8.83 18.17
CA PHE A 375 11.25 -7.67 18.72
C PHE A 375 11.26 -7.68 20.25
N LEU A 376 10.15 -8.09 20.89
CA LEU A 376 10.11 -8.30 22.32
C LEU A 376 11.10 -9.39 22.78
N ALA A 377 11.14 -10.51 22.06
CA ALA A 377 12.09 -11.59 22.38
C ALA A 377 13.54 -11.12 22.17
N ALA A 378 13.84 -10.39 21.13
CA ALA A 378 15.17 -9.81 20.88
C ALA A 378 15.57 -8.85 22.01
N TYR A 379 14.65 -8.01 22.46
CA TYR A 379 14.85 -7.12 23.60
C TYR A 379 15.14 -7.90 24.88
N LEU A 380 14.32 -8.88 25.22
CA LEU A 380 14.49 -9.71 26.43
C LEU A 380 15.78 -10.55 26.42
N LEU A 381 16.27 -10.93 25.24
CA LEU A 381 17.52 -11.68 25.08
C LEU A 381 18.76 -10.79 25.17
N ALA A 382 18.64 -9.51 24.80
CA ALA A 382 19.77 -8.58 24.79
C ALA A 382 19.92 -7.80 26.12
N VAL A 383 18.86 -7.76 26.91
CA VAL A 383 18.82 -6.99 28.17
C VAL A 383 18.76 -7.93 29.37
N ASP A 384 19.76 -7.83 30.21
CA ASP A 384 19.82 -8.61 31.47
C ASP A 384 18.83 -8.06 32.51
N GLY A 385 17.80 -8.85 32.85
CA GLY A 385 16.84 -8.51 33.92
C GLY A 385 15.71 -7.59 33.45
N THR A 386 15.32 -6.60 34.30
CA THR A 386 14.18 -5.70 34.02
C THR A 386 14.52 -4.56 33.05
N GLY A 387 15.76 -4.48 32.61
CA GLY A 387 16.25 -3.41 31.74
C GLY A 387 16.30 -2.03 32.43
N THR A 388 17.09 -1.12 31.89
CA THR A 388 17.12 0.28 32.30
C THR A 388 15.96 1.05 31.68
N ASP A 389 15.57 2.18 32.25
CA ASP A 389 14.56 3.09 31.67
C ASP A 389 14.94 3.54 30.25
N PHE A 390 16.25 3.65 29.98
CA PHE A 390 16.78 3.94 28.66
C PHE A 390 16.44 2.82 27.66
N GLU A 391 16.73 1.57 27.97
CA GLU A 391 16.47 0.42 27.09
C GLU A 391 14.97 0.23 26.83
N ARG A 392 14.14 0.46 27.87
CA ARG A 392 12.69 0.45 27.72
C ARG A 392 12.19 1.56 26.79
N SER A 393 12.76 2.76 26.88
CA SER A 393 12.44 3.87 25.97
C SER A 393 12.90 3.58 24.54
N VAL A 394 14.03 2.86 24.36
CA VAL A 394 14.49 2.38 23.04
C VAL A 394 13.46 1.44 22.44
N TYR A 395 13.01 0.44 23.21
CA TYR A 395 12.02 -0.54 22.74
C TYR A 395 10.72 0.13 22.30
N LEU A 396 10.16 1.01 23.14
CA LEU A 396 8.89 1.68 22.85
C LEU A 396 8.98 2.61 21.63
N SER A 397 10.12 3.29 21.44
CA SER A 397 10.33 4.18 20.30
C SER A 397 10.64 3.43 19.01
N ALA A 398 11.35 2.29 19.10
CA ALA A 398 11.75 1.50 17.95
C ALA A 398 10.59 0.72 17.30
N LEU A 399 9.67 0.20 18.12
CA LEU A 399 8.61 -0.70 17.66
C LEU A 399 7.73 -0.10 16.55
N PRO A 400 7.23 1.15 16.64
CA PRO A 400 6.45 1.76 15.58
C PRO A 400 7.23 1.94 14.28
N ILE A 401 8.50 2.37 14.38
CA ILE A 401 9.37 2.58 13.23
C ILE A 401 9.65 1.24 12.54
N LEU A 402 9.92 0.21 13.34
CA LEU A 402 10.17 -1.15 12.89
C LEU A 402 8.92 -1.73 12.19
N LEU A 403 7.75 -1.60 12.78
CA LEU A 403 6.49 -2.03 12.19
C LEU A 403 6.25 -1.34 10.86
N ALA A 404 6.28 -0.02 10.82
CA ALA A 404 6.03 0.75 9.61
C ALA A 404 7.00 0.37 8.49
N SER A 405 8.30 0.39 8.75
CA SER A 405 9.33 0.05 7.76
C SER A 405 9.20 -1.40 7.28
N ARG A 406 8.94 -2.35 8.19
CA ARG A 406 8.82 -3.79 7.87
C ARG A 406 7.67 -4.07 6.92
N TYR A 407 6.53 -3.49 7.16
CA TYR A 407 5.40 -3.66 6.26
C TYR A 407 5.60 -2.98 4.91
N VAL A 408 6.23 -1.80 4.88
CA VAL A 408 6.62 -1.16 3.60
C VAL A 408 7.48 -2.11 2.78
N PHE A 409 8.51 -2.73 3.39
CA PHE A 409 9.34 -3.70 2.69
C PHE A 409 8.58 -4.97 2.31
N PHE A 410 7.70 -5.50 3.16
CA PHE A 410 6.93 -6.70 2.83
C PHE A 410 5.99 -6.46 1.64
N VAL A 411 5.37 -5.28 1.56
CA VAL A 411 4.54 -4.89 0.41
C VAL A 411 5.41 -4.68 -0.83
N ALA A 412 6.52 -3.93 -0.73
CA ALA A 412 7.41 -3.63 -1.85
C ALA A 412 8.06 -4.90 -2.43
N LEU A 413 8.46 -5.86 -1.57
CA LEU A 413 9.04 -7.14 -1.98
C LEU A 413 7.99 -8.19 -2.38
N GLY A 414 6.72 -7.83 -2.37
CA GLY A 414 5.62 -8.69 -2.81
C GLY A 414 5.36 -9.91 -1.92
N VAL A 415 5.67 -9.83 -0.61
CA VAL A 415 5.43 -10.92 0.35
C VAL A 415 3.96 -11.31 0.39
N TYR A 416 3.05 -10.34 0.35
CA TYR A 416 1.60 -10.55 0.36
C TYR A 416 0.98 -10.88 -1.01
N ARG A 417 1.77 -10.80 -2.10
CA ARG A 417 1.32 -11.18 -3.45
C ARG A 417 1.54 -12.65 -3.76
N ARG A 418 2.30 -13.37 -2.94
CA ARG A 418 2.70 -14.75 -3.21
C ARG A 418 1.66 -15.76 -2.75
N VAL A 419 1.42 -16.77 -3.55
CA VAL A 419 0.58 -17.91 -3.18
C VAL A 419 1.44 -18.90 -2.39
N TRP A 420 1.45 -18.79 -1.08
CA TRP A 420 2.30 -19.56 -0.16
C TRP A 420 2.10 -21.07 -0.22
N ARG A 421 0.98 -21.54 -0.77
CA ARG A 421 0.73 -22.97 -1.02
C ARG A 421 1.80 -23.63 -1.90
N PHE A 422 2.42 -22.87 -2.80
CA PHE A 422 3.47 -23.35 -3.72
C PHE A 422 4.86 -22.80 -3.38
N ALA A 423 5.01 -22.18 -2.21
CA ALA A 423 6.25 -21.54 -1.81
C ALA A 423 7.43 -22.50 -1.75
N THR A 424 8.57 -22.01 -2.18
CA THR A 424 9.88 -22.68 -2.12
C THR A 424 10.76 -22.01 -1.05
N ALA A 425 11.90 -22.61 -0.73
CA ALA A 425 12.86 -21.99 0.20
C ALA A 425 13.36 -20.61 -0.30
N ARG A 426 13.35 -20.37 -1.62
CA ARG A 426 13.73 -19.08 -2.22
C ARG A 426 12.72 -17.97 -1.93
N ASP A 427 11.48 -18.32 -1.63
CA ASP A 427 10.42 -17.36 -1.34
C ASP A 427 10.54 -16.78 0.08
N VAL A 428 11.36 -17.37 0.95
CA VAL A 428 11.71 -16.84 2.27
C VAL A 428 12.75 -15.71 2.18
N LEU A 429 13.54 -15.66 1.10
CA LEU A 429 14.59 -14.65 0.91
C LEU A 429 14.06 -13.20 0.97
N PRO A 430 12.95 -12.83 0.29
CA PRO A 430 12.36 -11.49 0.42
C PRO A 430 11.93 -11.13 1.84
N ILE A 431 11.48 -12.11 2.63
CA ILE A 431 11.14 -11.89 4.05
C ILE A 431 12.40 -11.51 4.81
N GLY A 432 13.49 -12.29 4.62
CA GLY A 432 14.78 -12.02 5.27
C GLY A 432 15.36 -10.65 4.90
N VAL A 433 15.35 -10.30 3.61
CA VAL A 433 15.78 -8.98 3.13
C VAL A 433 14.93 -7.87 3.73
N GLY A 434 13.60 -8.03 3.76
CA GLY A 434 12.69 -7.07 4.35
C GLY A 434 12.91 -6.88 5.86
N CYS A 435 13.13 -7.97 6.60
CA CYS A 435 13.43 -7.93 8.03
C CYS A 435 14.76 -7.21 8.30
N LEU A 436 15.81 -7.54 7.56
CA LEU A 436 17.12 -6.95 7.73
C LEU A 436 17.12 -5.44 7.41
N ALA A 437 16.53 -5.07 6.28
CA ALA A 437 16.45 -3.68 5.85
C ALA A 437 15.61 -2.83 6.82
N SER A 438 14.47 -3.34 7.28
CA SER A 438 13.61 -2.61 8.23
C SER A 438 14.25 -2.46 9.61
N SER A 439 14.96 -3.47 10.11
CA SER A 439 15.69 -3.38 11.39
C SER A 439 16.86 -2.39 11.27
N ALA A 440 17.58 -2.38 10.14
CA ALA A 440 18.61 -1.38 9.88
C ALA A 440 18.04 0.05 9.85
N ILE A 441 16.92 0.26 9.14
CA ILE A 441 16.25 1.58 9.11
C ILE A 441 15.83 2.01 10.51
N ALA A 442 15.18 1.13 11.28
CA ALA A 442 14.75 1.47 12.63
C ALA A 442 15.95 1.84 13.53
N TYR A 443 17.06 1.12 13.42
CA TYR A 443 18.29 1.42 14.14
C TYR A 443 18.85 2.80 13.78
N PHE A 444 19.02 3.10 12.49
CA PHE A 444 19.58 4.38 12.05
C PHE A 444 18.64 5.57 12.34
N VAL A 445 17.34 5.39 12.21
CA VAL A 445 16.36 6.43 12.56
C VAL A 445 16.43 6.72 14.06
N LEU A 446 16.57 5.70 14.91
CA LEU A 446 16.71 5.93 16.35
C LEU A 446 18.00 6.65 16.72
N ILE A 447 19.13 6.34 16.05
CA ILE A 447 20.38 7.08 16.25
C ILE A 447 20.18 8.56 15.86
N ALA A 448 19.49 8.80 14.75
CA ALA A 448 19.24 10.15 14.25
C ALA A 448 18.31 10.98 15.16
N LEU A 449 17.34 10.32 15.80
CA LEU A 449 16.35 10.98 16.67
C LEU A 449 16.83 11.17 18.12
N ARG A 450 18.03 10.68 18.48
CA ARG A 450 18.52 10.72 19.87
C ARG A 450 19.72 11.66 20.05
N PRO A 451 19.92 12.18 21.27
CA PRO A 451 21.10 12.98 21.58
C PRO A 451 22.41 12.23 21.29
N ILE A 452 23.41 12.94 20.86
CA ILE A 452 24.74 12.40 20.55
C ILE A 452 25.30 11.68 21.80
N GLY A 453 25.65 10.38 21.63
CA GLY A 453 26.25 9.57 22.70
C GLY A 453 25.33 8.53 23.33
N SER A 454 24.04 8.48 22.98
CA SER A 454 23.11 7.45 23.45
C SER A 454 22.73 6.49 22.32
N PHE A 455 23.57 5.47 22.10
CA PHE A 455 23.33 4.50 21.04
C PHE A 455 22.51 3.29 21.55
N PRO A 456 21.44 2.88 20.83
CA PRO A 456 20.73 1.64 21.13
C PRO A 456 21.64 0.43 20.85
N ALA A 457 21.47 -0.65 21.59
CA ALA A 457 22.20 -1.90 21.37
C ALA A 457 21.85 -2.48 19.98
N VAL A 458 22.85 -2.56 19.08
CA VAL A 458 22.65 -3.05 17.71
C VAL A 458 22.23 -4.52 17.68
N GLU A 459 22.62 -5.28 18.72
CA GLU A 459 22.31 -6.70 18.89
C GLU A 459 20.79 -6.94 18.89
N ILE A 460 20.01 -6.04 19.49
CA ILE A 460 18.53 -6.14 19.52
C ILE A 460 17.97 -6.19 18.10
N PHE A 461 18.44 -5.31 17.21
CA PHE A 461 17.94 -5.21 15.84
C PHE A 461 18.41 -6.36 14.95
N VAL A 462 19.62 -6.88 15.19
CA VAL A 462 20.13 -8.06 14.46
C VAL A 462 19.39 -9.32 14.89
N VAL A 463 19.21 -9.53 16.19
CA VAL A 463 18.47 -10.69 16.74
C VAL A 463 17.02 -10.64 16.29
N ASP A 464 16.39 -9.46 16.33
CA ASP A 464 15.02 -9.28 15.82
C ASP A 464 14.90 -9.65 14.33
N ALA A 465 15.82 -9.16 13.48
CA ALA A 465 15.78 -9.48 12.05
C ALA A 465 15.84 -10.99 11.79
N ILE A 466 16.67 -11.72 12.55
CA ILE A 466 16.80 -13.18 12.48
C ILE A 466 15.51 -13.85 12.98
N LEU A 467 15.07 -13.52 14.19
CA LEU A 467 13.88 -14.11 14.81
C LEU A 467 12.62 -13.86 13.97
N CYS A 468 12.44 -12.64 13.50
CA CYS A 468 11.27 -12.30 12.67
C CYS A 468 11.29 -13.06 11.34
N THR A 469 12.47 -13.18 10.69
CA THR A 469 12.61 -13.98 9.46
C THR A 469 12.23 -15.44 9.70
N LEU A 470 12.67 -16.02 10.82
CA LEU A 470 12.34 -17.40 11.19
C LEU A 470 10.85 -17.55 11.51
N LEU A 471 10.27 -16.67 12.31
CA LEU A 471 8.87 -16.76 12.73
C LEU A 471 7.91 -16.54 11.56
N VAL A 472 8.10 -15.47 10.77
CA VAL A 472 7.27 -15.19 9.60
C VAL A 472 7.48 -16.24 8.52
N GLY A 473 8.71 -16.68 8.27
CA GLY A 473 9.02 -17.76 7.35
C GLY A 473 8.37 -19.09 7.77
N ALA A 474 8.44 -19.44 9.05
CA ALA A 474 7.80 -20.64 9.61
C ALA A 474 6.27 -20.58 9.49
N SER A 475 5.64 -19.42 9.76
CA SER A 475 4.20 -19.23 9.60
C SER A 475 3.75 -19.52 8.15
N ARG A 476 4.51 -19.04 7.18
CA ARG A 476 4.25 -19.27 5.74
C ARG A 476 4.44 -20.74 5.34
N LEU A 477 5.48 -21.40 5.84
CA LEU A 477 5.71 -22.82 5.60
C LEU A 477 4.65 -23.70 6.26
N THR A 478 4.16 -23.32 7.43
CA THR A 478 3.07 -24.03 8.12
C THR A 478 1.78 -24.02 7.31
N LEU A 479 1.44 -22.89 6.69
CA LEU A 479 0.28 -22.77 5.77
C LEU A 479 0.39 -23.71 4.55
N ARG A 480 1.60 -24.08 4.15
CA ARG A 480 1.84 -25.10 3.13
C ARG A 480 1.66 -26.53 3.67
N LEU A 481 2.22 -26.81 4.86
CA LEU A 481 2.31 -28.16 5.41
C LEU A 481 0.97 -28.65 6.01
N LEU A 482 0.18 -27.75 6.63
CA LEU A 482 -1.11 -28.10 7.25
C LEU A 482 -2.08 -28.81 6.28
N PRO A 483 -2.32 -28.32 5.06
CA PRO A 483 -3.17 -29.03 4.12
C PRO A 483 -2.58 -30.36 3.65
N GLU A 484 -1.24 -30.51 3.62
CA GLU A 484 -0.59 -31.78 3.30
C GLU A 484 -0.77 -32.82 4.42
N ALA A 485 -0.71 -32.37 5.67
CA ALA A 485 -0.92 -33.22 6.83
C ALA A 485 -2.38 -33.65 6.99
N GLN A 486 -3.33 -32.75 6.75
CA GLN A 486 -4.78 -33.07 6.79
C GLN A 486 -5.18 -34.00 5.64
N ALA A 487 -4.60 -33.80 4.45
CA ALA A 487 -4.85 -34.63 3.30
C ALA A 487 -4.30 -36.07 3.47
N ARG A 488 -3.34 -36.29 4.37
CA ARG A 488 -2.86 -37.63 4.72
C ARG A 488 -3.87 -38.41 5.59
N ARG A 489 -4.81 -37.75 6.25
CA ARG A 489 -5.83 -38.34 7.14
C ARG A 489 -7.15 -38.64 6.43
N GLY A 490 -7.40 -38.13 5.24
CA GLY A 490 -8.59 -38.42 4.44
C GLY A 490 -8.49 -39.77 3.73
N HIS A 491 -9.61 -40.52 3.64
CA HIS A 491 -9.71 -41.75 2.85
C HIS A 491 -9.56 -41.38 1.37
N ARG A 492 -8.38 -41.64 0.79
CA ARG A 492 -8.10 -41.37 -0.64
C ARG A 492 -8.20 -42.69 -1.38
N ARG A 493 -8.92 -42.71 -2.49
CA ARG A 493 -9.00 -43.83 -3.41
C ARG A 493 -7.60 -44.34 -3.75
N ARG A 494 -7.33 -45.61 -3.55
CA ARG A 494 -6.00 -46.22 -3.78
C ARG A 494 -5.90 -46.67 -5.23
N VAL A 495 -5.03 -46.00 -5.99
CA VAL A 495 -4.90 -46.21 -7.44
C VAL A 495 -3.59 -46.91 -7.76
N LEU A 496 -3.67 -47.97 -8.58
CA LEU A 496 -2.55 -48.65 -9.19
C LEU A 496 -2.41 -48.17 -10.65
N ILE A 497 -1.22 -47.80 -11.07
CA ILE A 497 -0.98 -47.30 -12.44
C ILE A 497 -0.24 -48.34 -13.24
N ALA A 498 -0.88 -48.86 -14.30
CA ALA A 498 -0.25 -49.73 -15.29
C ALA A 498 0.51 -48.88 -16.33
N GLY A 499 1.83 -48.94 -16.26
CA GLY A 499 2.82 -48.16 -17.04
C GLY A 499 3.58 -47.14 -16.19
N ALA A 500 4.88 -47.40 -15.97
CA ALA A 500 5.79 -46.50 -15.24
C ALA A 500 6.58 -45.55 -16.20
N GLY A 501 6.13 -45.45 -17.45
CA GLY A 501 6.70 -44.60 -18.50
C GLY A 501 6.40 -43.10 -18.27
N ARG A 502 6.64 -42.26 -19.30
CA ARG A 502 6.43 -40.80 -19.22
C ARG A 502 4.97 -40.44 -18.86
N ALA A 503 3.98 -41.14 -19.48
CA ALA A 503 2.56 -40.92 -19.27
C ALA A 503 2.14 -41.28 -17.83
N GLY A 504 2.51 -42.46 -17.32
CA GLY A 504 2.19 -42.89 -15.97
C GLY A 504 2.83 -42.01 -14.88
N ARG A 505 4.06 -41.58 -15.09
CA ARG A 505 4.72 -40.62 -14.18
C ARG A 505 4.05 -39.26 -14.17
N GLY A 506 3.59 -38.80 -15.34
CA GLY A 506 2.81 -37.55 -15.46
C GLY A 506 1.48 -37.66 -14.72
N LEU A 507 0.73 -38.76 -14.93
CA LEU A 507 -0.54 -39.01 -14.24
C LEU A 507 -0.36 -39.15 -12.71
N ALA A 508 0.68 -39.85 -12.28
CA ALA A 508 0.97 -39.98 -10.85
C ALA A 508 1.27 -38.62 -10.17
N ARG A 509 1.91 -37.70 -10.88
CA ARG A 509 2.17 -36.33 -10.41
C ARG A 509 0.85 -35.56 -10.33
N GLU A 510 0.02 -35.62 -11.38
CA GLU A 510 -1.27 -34.95 -11.47
C GLU A 510 -2.26 -35.41 -10.38
N LEU A 511 -2.41 -36.72 -10.19
CA LEU A 511 -3.23 -37.30 -9.11
C LEU A 511 -2.73 -36.92 -7.71
N ARG A 512 -1.43 -36.78 -7.55
CA ARG A 512 -0.81 -36.33 -6.29
C ARG A 512 -1.05 -34.83 -6.03
N GLU A 513 -0.98 -34.02 -7.07
CA GLU A 513 -1.24 -32.57 -7.01
C GLU A 513 -2.74 -32.27 -6.88
N GLY A 514 -3.61 -32.97 -7.61
CA GLY A 514 -5.06 -32.86 -7.55
C GLY A 514 -5.67 -33.43 -6.26
N ARG A 515 -4.91 -34.19 -5.47
CA ARG A 515 -5.34 -34.81 -4.18
C ARG A 515 -6.53 -35.74 -4.30
N GLU A 516 -6.90 -36.19 -5.50
CA GLU A 516 -8.07 -37.01 -5.77
C GLU A 516 -7.85 -38.50 -5.38
N ALA A 517 -6.62 -38.98 -5.58
CA ALA A 517 -6.27 -40.36 -5.37
C ALA A 517 -4.87 -40.55 -4.77
N ARG A 518 -4.62 -41.69 -4.16
CA ARG A 518 -3.32 -42.13 -3.66
C ARG A 518 -2.76 -43.21 -4.59
N VAL A 519 -1.72 -42.89 -5.35
CA VAL A 519 -1.03 -43.90 -6.13
C VAL A 519 -0.24 -44.82 -5.23
N VAL A 520 -0.63 -46.10 -5.20
CA VAL A 520 -0.08 -47.12 -4.30
C VAL A 520 1.01 -47.98 -4.95
N GLY A 521 1.11 -47.98 -6.30
CA GLY A 521 2.14 -48.69 -7.04
C GLY A 521 2.08 -48.43 -8.53
N PHE A 522 3.16 -48.82 -9.22
CA PHE A 522 3.24 -48.93 -10.68
C PHE A 522 3.37 -50.39 -11.08
N LEU A 523 2.82 -50.73 -12.25
CA LEU A 523 3.10 -51.96 -12.98
C LEU A 523 3.88 -51.60 -14.24
N ASP A 524 4.94 -52.34 -14.55
CA ASP A 524 5.71 -52.15 -15.78
C ASP A 524 6.49 -53.39 -16.18
N ASP A 525 6.47 -53.76 -17.45
CA ASP A 525 7.16 -54.94 -17.96
C ASP A 525 8.66 -54.71 -18.14
N ASN A 526 9.14 -53.47 -18.11
CA ASN A 526 10.55 -53.16 -18.29
C ASN A 526 11.36 -53.65 -17.07
N PRO A 527 12.23 -54.66 -17.23
CA PRO A 527 13.03 -55.20 -16.13
C PRO A 527 13.94 -54.21 -15.46
N ARG A 528 14.31 -53.10 -16.16
CA ARG A 528 15.16 -52.07 -15.61
C ARG A 528 14.50 -51.19 -14.57
N VAL A 529 13.16 -51.15 -14.53
CA VAL A 529 12.39 -50.34 -13.57
C VAL A 529 11.72 -51.22 -12.48
N ARG A 530 11.66 -52.52 -12.66
CA ARG A 530 11.13 -53.46 -11.66
C ARG A 530 11.84 -53.31 -10.33
N ARG A 531 11.07 -53.36 -9.23
CA ARG A 531 11.53 -53.17 -7.84
C ARG A 531 12.22 -51.82 -7.54
N ARG A 532 12.16 -50.86 -8.48
CA ARG A 532 12.64 -49.48 -8.22
C ARG A 532 11.50 -48.57 -7.73
N ARG A 533 11.88 -47.48 -7.12
CA ARG A 533 10.93 -46.41 -6.75
C ARG A 533 10.99 -45.27 -7.73
N ILE A 534 9.83 -44.91 -8.28
CA ILE A 534 9.65 -43.78 -9.20
C ILE A 534 8.76 -42.76 -8.51
N LEU A 535 9.19 -41.54 -8.35
CA LEU A 535 8.52 -40.49 -7.56
C LEU A 535 8.22 -40.93 -6.11
N GLY A 536 9.06 -41.81 -5.53
CA GLY A 536 8.85 -42.37 -4.20
C GLY A 536 7.83 -43.54 -4.15
N ILE A 537 7.23 -43.92 -5.29
CA ILE A 537 6.22 -45.01 -5.43
C ILE A 537 6.90 -46.25 -6.01
N SER A 538 6.68 -47.41 -5.45
CA SER A 538 7.30 -48.67 -5.87
C SER A 538 6.70 -49.20 -7.17
N VAL A 539 7.51 -49.75 -8.06
CA VAL A 539 7.05 -50.63 -9.14
C VAL A 539 6.88 -52.03 -8.56
N VAL A 540 5.62 -52.42 -8.39
CA VAL A 540 5.22 -53.59 -7.57
C VAL A 540 5.21 -54.90 -8.38
N GLY A 541 5.16 -54.83 -9.71
CA GLY A 541 5.17 -56.03 -10.58
C GLY A 541 5.16 -55.70 -12.07
N SER A 542 5.05 -56.74 -12.90
CA SER A 542 4.73 -56.65 -14.32
C SER A 542 3.24 -56.51 -14.56
N LEU A 543 2.82 -56.28 -15.78
CA LEU A 543 1.43 -56.24 -16.19
C LEU A 543 0.74 -57.59 -15.97
N ASP A 544 1.47 -58.71 -16.16
CA ASP A 544 0.95 -60.08 -15.92
C ASP A 544 0.70 -60.39 -14.42
N GLU A 545 1.26 -59.57 -13.50
CA GLU A 545 1.14 -59.70 -12.07
C GLU A 545 0.05 -58.75 -11.48
N THR A 546 -0.87 -58.24 -12.30
CA THR A 546 -1.89 -57.24 -11.93
C THR A 546 -2.76 -57.74 -10.77
N ASP A 547 -3.19 -59.00 -10.77
CA ASP A 547 -3.99 -59.62 -9.69
C ASP A 547 -3.29 -59.57 -8.32
N ARG A 548 -2.01 -59.98 -8.31
CA ARG A 548 -1.18 -59.94 -7.08
C ARG A 548 -0.90 -58.53 -6.62
N ALA A 549 -0.67 -57.59 -7.58
CA ALA A 549 -0.43 -56.20 -7.26
C ALA A 549 -1.65 -55.52 -6.67
N ILE A 550 -2.87 -55.79 -7.18
CA ILE A 550 -4.13 -55.30 -6.61
C ILE A 550 -4.28 -55.81 -5.17
N ALA A 551 -4.09 -57.11 -4.95
CA ALA A 551 -4.22 -57.71 -3.62
C ALA A 551 -3.19 -57.14 -2.63
N SER A 552 -1.90 -57.07 -3.00
CA SER A 552 -0.82 -56.59 -2.13
C SER A 552 -0.89 -55.10 -1.81
N THR A 553 -1.34 -54.31 -2.77
CA THR A 553 -1.46 -52.83 -2.60
C THR A 553 -2.84 -52.42 -2.11
N ARG A 554 -3.82 -53.30 -2.08
CA ARG A 554 -5.25 -53.02 -1.84
C ARG A 554 -5.72 -51.86 -2.70
N ALA A 555 -5.42 -51.92 -3.99
CA ALA A 555 -5.84 -50.89 -4.94
C ALA A 555 -7.35 -50.95 -5.15
N GLU A 556 -7.99 -49.80 -5.21
CA GLU A 556 -9.42 -49.62 -5.44
C GLU A 556 -9.74 -49.25 -6.89
N GLU A 557 -8.72 -48.92 -7.67
CA GLU A 557 -8.84 -48.58 -9.09
C GLU A 557 -7.51 -48.84 -9.80
N VAL A 558 -7.58 -49.29 -11.06
CA VAL A 558 -6.41 -49.44 -11.95
C VAL A 558 -6.50 -48.45 -13.10
N LEU A 559 -5.46 -47.66 -13.31
CA LEU A 559 -5.34 -46.70 -14.42
C LEU A 559 -4.27 -47.15 -15.40
N VAL A 560 -4.66 -47.42 -16.63
CA VAL A 560 -3.74 -47.85 -17.69
C VAL A 560 -3.28 -46.67 -18.50
N THR A 561 -1.95 -46.48 -18.57
CA THR A 561 -1.31 -45.33 -19.28
C THR A 561 -0.37 -45.75 -20.38
N ILE A 562 -0.46 -46.97 -20.91
CA ILE A 562 0.43 -47.53 -21.91
C ILE A 562 -0.14 -47.29 -23.31
N PRO A 563 0.44 -46.41 -24.15
CA PRO A 563 -0.15 -46.06 -25.45
C PRO A 563 0.06 -47.10 -26.54
N ALA A 564 0.98 -48.02 -26.33
CA ALA A 564 1.40 -49.01 -27.35
C ALA A 564 1.43 -50.46 -26.81
N ALA A 565 0.61 -50.76 -25.80
CA ALA A 565 0.46 -52.14 -25.36
C ALA A 565 -0.23 -52.97 -26.46
N SER A 566 0.23 -54.20 -26.70
CA SER A 566 -0.54 -55.14 -27.53
C SER A 566 -1.94 -55.33 -26.90
N GLN A 567 -2.95 -55.48 -27.73
CA GLN A 567 -4.34 -55.60 -27.26
C GLN A 567 -4.46 -56.72 -26.22
N ASP A 568 -3.76 -57.84 -26.44
CA ASP A 568 -3.73 -59.00 -25.54
C ASP A 568 -3.28 -58.65 -24.10
N ARG A 569 -2.30 -57.72 -23.95
CA ARG A 569 -1.80 -57.27 -22.64
C ARG A 569 -2.73 -56.32 -21.95
N LEU A 570 -3.41 -55.48 -22.71
CA LEU A 570 -4.45 -54.60 -22.24
C LEU A 570 -5.62 -55.41 -21.70
N ASP A 571 -6.05 -56.41 -22.46
CA ASP A 571 -7.14 -57.32 -22.11
C ASP A 571 -6.78 -58.14 -20.88
N ALA A 572 -5.53 -58.58 -20.71
CA ALA A 572 -5.06 -59.28 -19.52
C ALA A 572 -5.16 -58.38 -18.24
N VAL A 573 -4.76 -57.12 -18.32
CA VAL A 573 -4.87 -56.17 -17.19
C VAL A 573 -6.35 -55.87 -16.85
N VAL A 574 -7.19 -55.71 -17.87
CA VAL A 574 -8.63 -55.50 -17.71
C VAL A 574 -9.28 -56.72 -17.05
N GLN A 575 -9.03 -57.95 -17.58
CA GLN A 575 -9.57 -59.20 -17.03
C GLN A 575 -9.10 -59.43 -15.58
N ALA A 576 -7.83 -59.21 -15.27
CA ALA A 576 -7.31 -59.32 -13.91
C ALA A 576 -7.98 -58.32 -12.93
N SER A 577 -8.23 -57.09 -13.42
CA SER A 577 -8.91 -56.06 -12.63
C SER A 577 -10.40 -56.42 -12.40
N GLU A 578 -11.09 -56.90 -13.43
CA GLU A 578 -12.49 -57.36 -13.34
C GLU A 578 -12.62 -58.57 -12.40
N ALA A 579 -11.73 -59.53 -12.51
CA ALA A 579 -11.69 -60.68 -11.62
C ALA A 579 -11.47 -60.29 -10.15
N ALA A 580 -10.73 -59.21 -9.91
CA ALA A 580 -10.51 -58.63 -8.58
C ALA A 580 -11.64 -57.71 -8.13
N GLY A 581 -12.66 -57.44 -8.97
CA GLY A 581 -13.74 -56.49 -8.66
C GLY A 581 -13.29 -55.04 -8.59
N VAL A 582 -12.16 -54.67 -9.24
CA VAL A 582 -11.56 -53.34 -9.21
C VAL A 582 -11.76 -52.64 -10.56
N PRO A 583 -12.35 -51.44 -10.62
CA PRO A 583 -12.57 -50.73 -11.85
C PRO A 583 -11.23 -50.41 -12.54
N CYS A 584 -11.18 -50.70 -13.87
CA CYS A 584 -10.02 -50.39 -14.73
C CYS A 584 -10.41 -49.31 -15.74
N ARG A 585 -9.56 -48.27 -15.85
CA ARG A 585 -9.76 -47.17 -16.82
C ARG A 585 -8.50 -46.91 -17.65
N ILE A 586 -8.70 -46.75 -18.94
CA ILE A 586 -7.61 -46.39 -19.87
C ILE A 586 -7.54 -44.89 -19.98
N VAL A 587 -6.39 -44.32 -19.60
CA VAL A 587 -6.12 -42.86 -19.67
C VAL A 587 -5.38 -42.57 -20.97
N ARG A 588 -6.06 -41.89 -21.92
CA ARG A 588 -5.47 -41.39 -23.17
C ARG A 588 -5.27 -39.88 -23.04
N ARG A 589 -4.03 -39.40 -23.26
CA ARG A 589 -3.76 -37.96 -23.38
C ARG A 589 -3.83 -37.57 -24.86
N HIS A 590 -4.80 -36.77 -25.25
CA HIS A 590 -4.77 -36.02 -26.50
C HIS A 590 -4.14 -34.65 -26.24
N VAL A 591 -3.07 -34.32 -26.98
CA VAL A 591 -2.54 -32.96 -27.03
C VAL A 591 -3.00 -32.40 -28.37
N GLU A 592 -4.04 -31.61 -28.39
CA GLU A 592 -4.44 -30.84 -29.55
C GLU A 592 -3.56 -29.59 -29.65
N PHE A 593 -2.77 -29.48 -30.71
CA PHE A 593 -2.14 -28.24 -31.13
C PHE A 593 -3.13 -27.55 -32.07
N SER A 594 -3.88 -26.56 -31.63
CA SER A 594 -4.59 -25.65 -32.53
C SER A 594 -3.55 -24.67 -33.07
N SER A 595 -3.25 -24.76 -34.36
CA SER A 595 -2.56 -23.68 -35.07
C SER A 595 -3.52 -22.48 -35.10
N PRO A 596 -3.10 -21.27 -34.75
CA PRO A 596 -3.93 -20.10 -35.02
C PRO A 596 -4.17 -20.02 -36.52
N GLU A 597 -5.44 -19.86 -36.92
CA GLU A 597 -5.78 -19.55 -38.31
C GLU A 597 -4.97 -18.33 -38.77
N PRO A 598 -4.41 -18.36 -39.99
CA PRO A 598 -3.70 -17.18 -40.48
C PRO A 598 -4.69 -16.00 -40.56
N VAL A 599 -4.37 -14.94 -39.83
CA VAL A 599 -5.10 -13.67 -39.96
C VAL A 599 -4.93 -13.21 -41.39
N GLU A 600 -6.02 -13.22 -42.18
CA GLU A 600 -6.05 -12.58 -43.50
C GLU A 600 -5.72 -11.10 -43.31
N VAL A 601 -4.52 -10.73 -43.66
CA VAL A 601 -4.11 -9.33 -43.75
C VAL A 601 -4.84 -8.76 -44.98
N ALA A 602 -5.90 -8.00 -44.75
CA ALA A 602 -6.49 -7.20 -45.77
C ALA A 602 -5.42 -6.29 -46.39
N GLN A 603 -5.11 -6.53 -47.66
CA GLN A 603 -4.22 -5.65 -48.40
C GLN A 603 -4.89 -4.29 -48.63
N PRO A 604 -4.11 -3.18 -48.77
CA PRO A 604 -4.53 -1.81 -48.69
C PRO A 604 -5.50 -1.37 -49.76
#